data_c8c740582954af08e9691d80e8783b1b
#
_entry.id   c8c740582954af08e9691d80e8783b1b
#
_cell.length_a   1.000
_cell.length_b   1.000
_cell.length_c   1.000
_cell.angle_alpha   90.00
_cell.angle_beta   90.00
_cell.angle_gamma   90.00
#
_symmetry.space_group_name_H-M   'P 1'
#
loop_
_entity.id
_entity.type
_entity.pdbx_description
1 polymer ?
#
loop_
_entity_poly.entity_id
_entity_poly.type
_entity_poly.pdbx_seq_one_letter_code
_entity_poly.pdbx_strand_id
1 'polypeptide(L)'
;MNDVINSPSHYADAAVSITFEPVDLTERLPHPIASAVEYIIRAGRKNGCSEAVDLGKARWWLKRALIRFEFEDVKLDPLAARLLWHFAVYHRNTILLPLAERVDHSVITGDGIKITIARIETRLEKLEAE
;
A
#
# COMPACT_ATOMS: atom_id res chain seq x y z
N MET A 1 30.11 10.34 -6.03
CA MET A 1 29.85 9.69 -5.64
C MET A 1 30.02 9.00 -5.36
N ASN A 2 30.07 8.82 -5.45
CA ASN A 2 30.05 8.05 -5.09
C ASN A 2 30.23 7.41 -4.64
N ASP A 3 30.63 8.10 -4.74
CA ASP A 3 30.94 7.05 -4.20
C ASP A 3 30.22 6.70 -2.99
N VAL A 4 29.13 7.39 -2.75
CA VAL A 4 28.16 7.04 -1.77
C VAL A 4 27.77 5.58 -1.90
N ILE A 5 27.68 5.12 -3.12
CA ILE A 5 27.27 3.75 -3.37
C ILE A 5 28.37 2.76 -3.04
N ASN A 6 29.63 3.17 -3.16
CA ASN A 6 30.74 2.25 -3.00
C ASN A 6 31.29 2.18 -1.58
N SER A 7 31.03 3.16 -0.75
CA SER A 7 31.50 3.16 0.64
C SER A 7 30.43 2.60 1.55
N PRO A 8 30.71 1.55 2.34
CA PRO A 8 29.66 0.95 3.20
C PRO A 8 29.00 1.94 4.13
N SER A 9 29.76 2.82 4.78
CA SER A 9 29.15 3.78 5.69
C SER A 9 28.37 4.86 4.94
N HIS A 10 28.92 5.37 3.84
CA HIS A 10 28.18 6.32 3.01
C HIS A 10 26.97 5.68 2.38
N TYR A 11 27.12 4.43 1.97
CA TYR A 11 26.02 3.73 1.36
C TYR A 11 24.87 3.53 2.34
N ALA A 12 25.19 3.19 3.59
CA ALA A 12 24.17 3.05 4.61
C ALA A 12 23.46 4.38 4.89
N ASP A 13 24.22 5.48 4.95
CA ASP A 13 23.64 6.79 5.16
C ASP A 13 22.74 7.20 3.99
N ALA A 14 23.21 6.94 2.77
CA ALA A 14 22.42 7.23 1.58
C ALA A 14 21.14 6.40 1.57
N ALA A 15 21.24 5.12 1.94
CA ALA A 15 20.06 4.27 1.98
C ALA A 15 19.02 4.77 2.98
N VAL A 16 19.49 5.27 4.14
CA VAL A 16 18.58 5.82 5.14
C VAL A 16 17.89 7.07 4.63
N SER A 17 18.56 7.84 3.77
CA SER A 17 18.00 9.08 3.25
C SER A 17 17.13 8.89 2.00
N ILE A 18 17.10 7.67 1.41
CA ILE A 18 16.29 7.42 0.25
C ILE A 18 14.81 7.44 0.65
N THR A 19 14.03 8.19 -0.11
CA THR A 19 12.62 8.32 0.11
C THR A 19 11.87 7.74 -1.08
N PHE A 20 10.93 6.83 -0.81
CA PHE A 20 10.04 6.31 -1.85
C PHE A 20 8.73 7.08 -1.81
N GLU A 21 8.22 7.39 -2.99
CA GLU A 21 6.91 8.01 -3.13
C GLU A 21 5.85 6.96 -3.45
N PRO A 22 4.60 7.20 -3.09
CA PRO A 22 3.54 6.23 -3.39
C PRO A 22 3.47 5.83 -4.86
N VAL A 23 3.77 6.74 -5.77
CA VAL A 23 3.73 6.43 -7.20
C VAL A 23 4.76 5.39 -7.59
N ASP A 24 5.88 5.31 -6.86
CA ASP A 24 6.89 4.28 -7.14
C ASP A 24 6.31 2.89 -6.99
N LEU A 25 5.35 2.72 -6.09
CA LEU A 25 4.62 1.47 -5.92
C LEU A 25 3.45 1.37 -6.88
N THR A 26 2.60 2.39 -6.92
CA THR A 26 1.32 2.27 -7.62
C THR A 26 1.48 2.11 -9.12
N GLU A 27 2.52 2.66 -9.71
CA GLU A 27 2.76 2.48 -11.14
C GLU A 27 3.08 1.02 -11.52
N ARG A 28 3.39 0.19 -10.53
CA ARG A 28 3.71 -1.23 -10.71
C ARG A 28 2.56 -2.16 -10.38
N LEU A 29 1.41 -1.62 -10.05
CA LEU A 29 0.24 -2.41 -9.64
C LEU A 29 -0.85 -2.35 -10.69
N PRO A 30 -1.68 -3.39 -10.78
CA PRO A 30 -2.87 -3.32 -11.64
C PRO A 30 -3.78 -2.18 -11.19
N HIS A 31 -4.45 -1.55 -12.13
CA HIS A 31 -5.17 -0.30 -11.89
C HIS A 31 -6.10 -0.30 -10.67
N PRO A 32 -7.00 -1.26 -10.49
CA PRO A 32 -7.90 -1.19 -9.33
C PRO A 32 -7.13 -1.24 -8.00
N ILE A 33 -6.09 -2.07 -7.93
CA ILE A 33 -5.28 -2.19 -6.72
C ILE A 33 -4.43 -0.94 -6.53
N ALA A 34 -3.86 -0.42 -7.61
CA ALA A 34 -3.06 0.81 -7.55
C ALA A 34 -3.89 1.96 -6.99
N SER A 35 -5.12 2.12 -7.47
CA SER A 35 -6.00 3.19 -6.99
C SER A 35 -6.33 3.02 -5.52
N ALA A 36 -6.66 1.80 -5.11
CA ALA A 36 -6.96 1.52 -3.70
C ALA A 36 -5.76 1.84 -2.80
N VAL A 37 -4.57 1.38 -3.18
CA VAL A 37 -3.35 1.59 -2.41
C VAL A 37 -3.05 3.07 -2.28
N GLU A 38 -3.19 3.83 -3.36
CA GLU A 38 -2.96 5.26 -3.32
C GLU A 38 -3.88 5.95 -2.32
N TYR A 39 -5.17 5.64 -2.35
CA TYR A 39 -6.12 6.23 -1.41
C TYR A 39 -5.83 5.81 0.04
N ILE A 40 -5.43 4.56 0.27
CA ILE A 40 -5.08 4.11 1.62
C ILE A 40 -3.86 4.87 2.15
N ILE A 41 -2.83 5.03 1.31
CA ILE A 41 -1.60 5.69 1.75
C ILE A 41 -1.86 7.16 2.08
N ARG A 42 -2.68 7.85 1.31
CA ARG A 42 -2.89 9.27 1.54
C ARG A 42 -4.02 9.60 2.50
N ALA A 43 -4.80 8.61 2.93
CA ALA A 43 -5.96 8.85 3.77
C ALA A 43 -5.58 9.62 5.04
N GLY A 44 -6.22 10.76 5.26
CA GLY A 44 -5.97 11.60 6.43
C GLY A 44 -4.71 12.44 6.36
N ARG A 45 -3.96 12.37 5.27
CA ARG A 45 -2.67 13.08 5.16
C ARG A 45 -2.71 14.27 4.23
N LYS A 46 -3.72 14.37 3.39
CA LYS A 46 -3.81 15.45 2.41
C LYS A 46 -4.78 16.51 2.90
N ASN A 47 -4.33 17.74 2.91
CA ASN A 47 -5.17 18.87 3.31
C ASN A 47 -6.40 18.96 2.41
N GLY A 48 -7.53 19.19 3.03
CA GLY A 48 -8.78 19.37 2.31
C GLY A 48 -9.49 18.08 1.92
N CYS A 49 -8.88 16.92 2.18
CA CYS A 49 -9.50 15.63 1.91
C CYS A 49 -9.67 14.87 3.22
N SER A 50 -10.89 14.40 3.48
CA SER A 50 -11.13 13.66 4.71
C SER A 50 -10.62 12.24 4.57
N GLU A 51 -10.18 11.69 5.70
CA GLU A 51 -9.76 10.29 5.77
C GLU A 51 -10.89 9.38 5.33
N ALA A 52 -12.12 9.66 5.78
CA ALA A 52 -13.28 8.83 5.45
C ALA A 52 -13.56 8.79 3.96
N VAL A 53 -13.42 9.92 3.26
CA VAL A 53 -13.64 9.96 1.82
C VAL A 53 -12.60 9.10 1.09
N ASP A 54 -11.33 9.25 1.45
CA ASP A 54 -10.27 8.46 0.82
C ASP A 54 -10.43 6.97 1.09
N LEU A 55 -10.75 6.59 2.34
CA LEU A 55 -10.95 5.19 2.66
C LEU A 55 -12.19 4.62 1.96
N GLY A 56 -13.24 5.42 1.80
CA GLY A 56 -14.42 4.99 1.04
C GLY A 56 -14.08 4.69 -0.41
N LYS A 57 -13.25 5.53 -1.02
CA LYS A 57 -12.79 5.30 -2.39
C LYS A 57 -11.90 4.07 -2.48
N ALA A 58 -11.00 3.89 -1.51
CA ALA A 58 -10.16 2.70 -1.47
C ALA A 58 -11.01 1.43 -1.38
N ARG A 59 -12.03 1.44 -0.52
CA ARG A 59 -12.94 0.29 -0.40
C ARG A 59 -13.61 -0.03 -1.73
N TRP A 60 -14.08 0.99 -2.44
CA TRP A 60 -14.73 0.79 -3.73
C TRP A 60 -13.77 0.10 -4.72
N TRP A 61 -12.54 0.59 -4.79
CA TRP A 61 -11.54 0.02 -5.70
C TRP A 61 -11.14 -1.40 -5.32
N LEU A 62 -11.05 -1.72 -4.01
CA LEU A 62 -10.73 -3.07 -3.58
C LEU A 62 -11.85 -4.05 -3.93
N LYS A 63 -13.10 -3.63 -3.77
CA LYS A 63 -14.24 -4.45 -4.20
C LYS A 63 -14.23 -4.66 -5.70
N ARG A 64 -13.86 -3.63 -6.44
CA ARG A 64 -13.72 -3.73 -7.90
C ARG A 64 -12.61 -4.71 -8.26
N ALA A 65 -11.50 -4.69 -7.51
CA ALA A 65 -10.39 -5.61 -7.73
C ALA A 65 -10.82 -7.06 -7.52
N LEU A 66 -11.60 -7.34 -6.49
CA LEU A 66 -12.10 -8.70 -6.26
C LEU A 66 -12.91 -9.20 -7.45
N ILE A 67 -13.76 -8.36 -8.02
CA ILE A 67 -14.55 -8.71 -9.20
C ILE A 67 -13.63 -8.90 -10.41
N ARG A 68 -12.71 -7.98 -10.61
CA ARG A 68 -11.83 -7.95 -11.79
C ARG A 68 -10.91 -9.17 -11.85
N PHE A 69 -10.40 -9.59 -10.69
CA PHE A 69 -9.45 -10.71 -10.62
C PHE A 69 -10.09 -12.00 -10.16
N GLU A 70 -11.41 -12.02 -9.99
CA GLU A 70 -12.17 -13.23 -9.65
C GLU A 70 -11.64 -13.95 -8.42
N PHE A 71 -11.19 -13.16 -7.43
CA PHE A 71 -10.61 -13.66 -6.17
C PHE A 71 -9.29 -14.43 -6.33
N GLU A 72 -8.68 -14.38 -7.51
CA GLU A 72 -7.39 -15.02 -7.72
C GLU A 72 -6.25 -14.15 -7.20
N ASP A 73 -5.13 -14.80 -6.91
CA ASP A 73 -3.93 -14.08 -6.47
C ASP A 73 -3.39 -13.20 -7.61
N VAL A 74 -2.96 -12.00 -7.23
CA VAL A 74 -2.39 -11.04 -8.17
C VAL A 74 -0.87 -11.02 -7.96
N LYS A 75 -0.13 -11.41 -8.99
CA LYS A 75 1.33 -11.46 -8.91
C LYS A 75 1.93 -10.07 -8.98
N LEU A 76 2.98 -9.86 -8.18
CA LEU A 76 3.73 -8.61 -8.14
C LEU A 76 5.16 -8.87 -8.59
N ASP A 77 5.78 -7.89 -9.25
CA ASP A 77 7.23 -7.98 -9.44
C ASP A 77 7.93 -7.77 -8.09
N PRO A 78 9.21 -8.20 -7.96
CA PRO A 78 9.90 -8.13 -6.66
C PRO A 78 10.00 -6.74 -6.07
N LEU A 79 10.15 -5.72 -6.91
CA LEU A 79 10.24 -4.35 -6.41
C LEU A 79 8.89 -3.88 -5.88
N ALA A 80 7.81 -4.19 -6.60
CA ALA A 80 6.46 -3.86 -6.12
C ALA A 80 6.18 -4.51 -4.78
N ALA A 81 6.55 -5.78 -4.60
CA ALA A 81 6.37 -6.48 -3.33
C ALA A 81 7.13 -5.79 -2.19
N ARG A 82 8.37 -5.38 -2.45
CA ARG A 82 9.17 -4.68 -1.44
C ARG A 82 8.62 -3.31 -1.10
N LEU A 83 8.15 -2.57 -2.10
CA LEU A 83 7.56 -1.25 -1.88
C LEU A 83 6.26 -1.35 -1.12
N LEU A 84 5.45 -2.35 -1.42
CA LEU A 84 4.21 -2.59 -0.68
C LEU A 84 4.51 -2.85 0.79
N TRP A 85 5.50 -3.71 1.07
CA TRP A 85 5.96 -3.97 2.42
C TRP A 85 6.47 -2.71 3.10
N HIS A 86 7.25 -1.90 2.37
CA HIS A 86 7.78 -0.64 2.88
C HIS A 86 6.66 0.29 3.36
N PHE A 87 5.66 0.53 2.51
CA PHE A 87 4.57 1.42 2.89
C PHE A 87 3.67 0.84 3.98
N ALA A 88 3.53 -0.48 4.03
CA ALA A 88 2.70 -1.11 5.06
C ALA A 88 3.41 -1.14 6.42
N VAL A 89 4.69 -1.49 6.45
CA VAL A 89 5.41 -1.74 7.69
C VAL A 89 6.15 -0.50 8.18
N TYR A 90 7.01 0.09 7.36
CA TYR A 90 7.78 1.26 7.79
C TYR A 90 6.89 2.46 8.09
N HIS A 91 5.84 2.64 7.32
CA HIS A 91 4.89 3.72 7.57
C HIS A 91 3.76 3.30 8.51
N ARG A 92 3.84 2.10 9.08
CA ARG A 92 2.88 1.59 10.07
C ARG A 92 1.43 1.71 9.60
N ASN A 93 1.21 1.42 8.33
CA ASN A 93 -0.13 1.46 7.77
C ASN A 93 -0.81 0.12 7.98
N THR A 94 -1.54 0.00 9.09
CA THR A 94 -2.17 -1.26 9.48
C THR A 94 -3.29 -1.67 8.53
N ILE A 95 -3.88 -0.72 7.82
CA ILE A 95 -4.92 -1.02 6.83
C ILE A 95 -4.28 -1.67 5.61
N LEU A 96 -3.11 -1.20 5.20
CA LEU A 96 -2.41 -1.72 4.04
C LEU A 96 -1.74 -3.08 4.31
N LEU A 97 -1.44 -3.37 5.57
CA LEU A 97 -0.64 -4.53 5.95
C LEU A 97 -1.15 -5.87 5.39
N PRO A 98 -2.47 -6.16 5.40
CA PRO A 98 -2.94 -7.46 4.88
C PRO A 98 -2.59 -7.70 3.41
N LEU A 99 -2.46 -6.64 2.61
CA LEU A 99 -2.05 -6.79 1.23
C LEU A 99 -0.59 -7.20 1.12
N ALA A 100 0.24 -6.86 2.11
CA ALA A 100 1.67 -7.10 2.09
C ALA A 100 2.09 -8.40 2.77
N GLU A 101 1.17 -9.12 3.39
CA GLU A 101 1.52 -10.28 4.23
C GLU A 101 2.15 -11.42 3.45
N ARG A 102 1.95 -11.50 2.15
CA ARG A 102 2.53 -12.56 1.34
C ARG A 102 3.66 -12.05 0.44
N VAL A 103 4.40 -11.08 0.95
CA VAL A 103 5.48 -10.50 0.18
C VAL A 103 6.52 -11.52 -0.28
N ASP A 104 6.73 -12.57 0.52
CA ASP A 104 7.67 -13.64 0.17
C ASP A 104 7.28 -14.37 -1.11
N HIS A 105 5.99 -14.41 -1.38
CA HIS A 105 5.45 -15.06 -2.56
C HIS A 105 5.16 -14.05 -3.66
N SER A 106 5.40 -12.77 -3.40
CA SER A 106 5.17 -11.68 -4.34
C SER A 106 3.75 -11.69 -4.91
N VAL A 107 2.77 -11.92 -4.04
CA VAL A 107 1.37 -11.93 -4.48
C VAL A 107 0.49 -11.14 -3.53
N ILE A 108 -0.59 -10.56 -4.08
CA ILE A 108 -1.70 -10.04 -3.30
C ILE A 108 -2.81 -11.07 -3.42
N THR A 109 -3.27 -11.57 -2.27
CA THR A 109 -4.30 -12.62 -2.26
C THR A 109 -5.69 -12.02 -2.18
N GLY A 110 -6.69 -12.76 -2.67
CA GLY A 110 -8.09 -12.37 -2.50
C GLY A 110 -8.45 -12.21 -1.03
N ASP A 111 -7.95 -13.10 -0.17
CA ASP A 111 -8.18 -12.99 1.27
C ASP A 111 -7.54 -11.72 1.84
N GLY A 112 -6.33 -11.38 1.39
CA GLY A 112 -5.68 -10.14 1.79
C GLY A 112 -6.52 -8.92 1.44
N ILE A 113 -7.10 -8.90 0.25
CA ILE A 113 -7.99 -7.81 -0.17
C ILE A 113 -9.21 -7.74 0.73
N LYS A 114 -9.84 -8.88 1.04
CA LYS A 114 -11.02 -8.91 1.90
C LYS A 114 -10.73 -8.41 3.31
N ILE A 115 -9.58 -8.80 3.86
CA ILE A 115 -9.17 -8.34 5.19
C ILE A 115 -8.93 -6.83 5.18
N THR A 116 -8.32 -6.32 4.12
CA THR A 116 -8.10 -4.88 3.98
C THR A 116 -9.42 -4.13 3.93
N ILE A 117 -10.39 -4.64 3.19
CA ILE A 117 -11.74 -4.05 3.14
C ILE A 117 -12.35 -4.02 4.54
N ALA A 118 -12.25 -5.13 5.30
CA ALA A 118 -12.79 -5.18 6.65
C ALA A 118 -12.12 -4.16 7.57
N ARG A 119 -10.82 -3.98 7.46
CA ARG A 119 -10.11 -2.97 8.26
C ARG A 119 -10.53 -1.56 7.90
N ILE A 120 -10.75 -1.29 6.62
CA ILE A 120 -11.27 0.00 6.18
C ILE A 120 -12.64 0.24 6.81
N GLU A 121 -13.51 -0.75 6.75
CA GLU A 121 -14.86 -0.62 7.31
C GLU A 121 -14.84 -0.38 8.81
N THR A 122 -13.97 -1.07 9.53
CA THR A 122 -13.79 -0.83 10.97
C THR A 122 -13.32 0.61 11.23
N ARG A 123 -12.37 1.10 10.43
CA ARG A 123 -11.89 2.47 10.60
C ARG A 123 -12.97 3.50 10.26
N LEU A 124 -13.74 3.25 9.21
CA LEU A 124 -14.85 4.14 8.85
C LEU A 124 -15.88 4.23 9.97
N GLU A 125 -16.20 3.12 10.63
CA GLU A 125 -17.09 3.12 11.77
C GLU A 125 -16.57 3.98 12.90
N LYS A 126 -15.27 3.90 13.19
CA LYS A 126 -14.65 4.73 14.22
C LYS A 126 -14.69 6.21 13.86
N LEU A 127 -14.43 6.53 12.60
CA LEU A 127 -14.48 7.93 12.16
C LEU A 127 -15.88 8.50 12.25
N GLU A 128 -16.88 7.70 11.94
CA GLU A 128 -18.28 8.13 12.05
C GLU A 128 -18.69 8.38 13.49
N ALA A 129 -18.13 7.62 14.44
CA ALA A 129 -18.45 7.76 15.86
C ALA A 129 -17.76 8.96 16.50
N GLU A 130 -16.73 9.52 15.90
CA GLU A 130 -16.07 10.73 16.39
C GLU A 130 -16.92 11.99 16.12
#